data_a99af962f8ae293b7e12173971034cac
#
_entry.id   a99af962f8ae293b7e12173971034cac
#
_cell.length_a   1.000
_cell.length_b   1.000
_cell.length_c   1.000
_cell.angle_alpha   90.00
_cell.angle_beta   90.00
_cell.angle_gamma   90.00
#
_symmetry.space_group_name_H-M   'P 1'
#
loop_
_entity.id
_entity.type
_entity.pdbx_description
1 polymer ?
#
loop_
_entity_poly.entity_id
_entity_poly.type
_entity_poly.pdbx_seq_one_letter_code
_entity_poly.pdbx_strand_id
1 'polypeptide(L)'
;TYYASRGSAKWYPDEKYLEAFDVPFLWPDNKPLPEVYKMLSYNQRMDHIEKKVSNIVLNFGPQHPAAHGVLRLVXXXDYVSMLCNEQAYCLAIEKLLGIEPPIRAKYIRTMFAEITRILNHCMFLGTHALDVGAITPFLYVFEEREKLMEFYERVSGARMHAAYFRPGGVALDLPLGLMDDIYDFISKFGERLDECEDLLTKNRIWVQRTKDIGIVSAEDALDYGFSGPMLRGSGIKWDIRKSAPYDAYHLVEFDVPIGKYGDTYDRYLVRLEEMRQSLWIVEQCLNQMPPGEVRCDDAKIVPPKRSEMKSSMEALIHHFKLFTQGYQVPPGATYSVVEAPKGEFGVYLVSDGSSKPYRCKIKAPGFAHLAGLDLLGKNHMLADIVAIIGTLDVVFGEIDR
;
A
#
# COMPACT_ATOMS: atom_id res chain seq x y z
N THR A 1 27.95 22.20 -20.25
CA THR A 1 26.86 21.29 -19.98
C THR A 1 26.60 21.17 -18.49
N TYR A 2 25.43 20.65 -18.14
CA TYR A 2 24.93 20.62 -16.77
C TYR A 2 25.86 19.90 -15.79
N TYR A 3 26.34 18.72 -16.19
CA TYR A 3 27.19 17.94 -15.29
C TYR A 3 28.62 18.46 -15.23
N ALA A 4 29.10 18.99 -16.33
CA ALA A 4 30.43 19.57 -16.35
C ALA A 4 30.58 20.78 -15.40
N SER A 5 29.51 21.55 -15.26
CA SER A 5 29.51 22.71 -14.37
C SER A 5 29.56 22.32 -12.89
N ARG A 6 29.29 21.08 -12.55
CA ARG A 6 29.33 20.65 -11.16
C ARG A 6 30.72 20.22 -10.69
N GLY A 7 31.69 20.18 -11.58
CA GLY A 7 33.07 19.93 -11.23
C GLY A 7 33.39 18.57 -10.63
N SER A 8 32.39 17.88 -10.11
CA SER A 8 32.56 16.57 -9.48
C SER A 8 31.92 15.45 -10.28
N ALA A 9 31.48 15.76 -11.47
CA ALA A 9 30.70 14.84 -12.28
C ALA A 9 31.60 13.80 -12.95
N LYS A 10 32.04 12.85 -12.17
CA LYS A 10 32.80 11.72 -12.70
C LYS A 10 31.90 10.75 -13.43
N TRP A 11 30.60 10.85 -13.20
CA TRP A 11 29.63 10.01 -13.88
C TRP A 11 28.70 10.89 -14.69
N TYR A 12 29.11 11.28 -15.80
CA TYR A 12 28.25 11.95 -16.78
C TYR A 12 28.27 11.11 -18.05
N PRO A 13 27.11 10.72 -18.56
CA PRO A 13 27.09 9.94 -19.80
C PRO A 13 27.72 10.76 -20.93
N ASP A 14 28.75 10.24 -21.56
CA ASP A 14 29.39 10.93 -22.70
C ASP A 14 28.48 10.84 -23.94
N GLU A 15 28.90 11.52 -25.00
CA GLU A 15 28.09 11.56 -26.22
C GLU A 15 27.87 10.18 -26.81
N LYS A 16 28.88 9.30 -26.77
CA LYS A 16 28.75 7.93 -27.28
C LYS A 16 27.72 7.14 -26.46
N TYR A 17 27.69 7.35 -25.14
CA TYR A 17 26.73 6.68 -24.29
C TYR A 17 25.31 7.16 -24.63
N LEU A 18 25.16 8.47 -24.79
CA LEU A 18 23.84 9.05 -25.10
C LEU A 18 23.35 8.66 -26.47
N GLU A 19 24.27 8.51 -27.44
CA GLU A 19 23.93 8.08 -28.78
C GLU A 19 23.41 6.64 -28.83
N ALA A 20 23.69 5.85 -27.79
CA ALA A 20 23.20 4.47 -27.71
C ALA A 20 21.70 4.40 -27.40
N PHE A 21 21.08 5.50 -27.01
CA PHE A 21 19.65 5.55 -26.71
C PHE A 21 18.89 6.21 -27.85
N ASP A 22 17.77 5.65 -28.20
CA ASP A 22 16.88 6.24 -29.20
C ASP A 22 16.35 7.60 -28.75
N VAL A 23 16.15 7.74 -27.43
CA VAL A 23 15.61 8.95 -26.81
C VAL A 23 16.53 9.34 -25.65
N PRO A 24 17.37 10.35 -25.84
CA PRO A 24 18.26 10.75 -24.75
C PRO A 24 17.48 11.41 -23.62
N PHE A 25 17.76 10.98 -22.40
CA PHE A 25 17.10 11.52 -21.20
C PHE A 25 17.81 12.77 -20.65
N LEU A 26 19.01 13.01 -21.13
CA LEU A 26 19.76 14.23 -20.79
C LEU A 26 20.28 14.84 -22.11
N TRP A 27 19.78 16.01 -22.42
CA TRP A 27 20.13 16.65 -23.69
C TRP A 27 21.02 17.85 -23.43
N PRO A 28 22.15 17.94 -24.12
CA PRO A 28 23.02 19.14 -23.99
C PRO A 28 22.28 20.40 -24.42
N ASP A 29 22.45 21.47 -23.66
CA ASP A 29 21.76 22.73 -23.88
C ASP A 29 22.05 23.33 -25.26
N ASN A 30 23.22 23.06 -25.80
CA ASN A 30 23.67 23.68 -27.03
C ASN A 30 23.42 22.83 -28.27
N LYS A 31 22.73 21.72 -28.16
CA LYS A 31 22.41 20.87 -29.30
C LYS A 31 20.93 20.95 -29.65
N PRO A 32 20.58 20.89 -30.92
CA PRO A 32 19.16 20.84 -31.28
C PRO A 32 18.56 19.48 -30.89
N LEU A 33 17.32 19.50 -30.50
CA LEU A 33 16.59 18.27 -30.19
C LEU A 33 16.36 17.47 -31.45
N PRO A 34 16.43 16.14 -31.40
CA PRO A 34 16.07 15.32 -32.54
C PRO A 34 14.63 15.59 -32.99
N GLU A 35 14.36 15.37 -34.27
CA GLU A 35 13.03 15.59 -34.82
C GLU A 35 11.96 14.77 -34.10
N VAL A 36 12.29 13.56 -33.68
CA VAL A 36 11.34 12.72 -32.94
C VAL A 36 10.90 13.41 -31.65
N TYR A 37 11.84 14.01 -30.92
CA TYR A 37 11.52 14.77 -29.70
C TYR A 37 10.66 15.97 -30.02
N LYS A 38 10.99 16.68 -31.06
CA LYS A 38 10.20 17.85 -31.48
C LYS A 38 8.78 17.44 -31.83
N MET A 39 8.62 16.31 -32.51
CA MET A 39 7.32 15.80 -32.89
C MET A 39 6.50 15.34 -31.69
N LEU A 40 7.17 14.85 -30.65
CA LEU A 40 6.49 14.33 -29.46
C LEU A 40 6.30 15.40 -28.38
N SER A 41 6.92 16.57 -28.53
CA SER A 41 6.78 17.60 -27.51
C SER A 41 5.33 18.11 -27.44
N TYR A 42 4.84 18.21 -26.23
CA TYR A 42 3.47 18.68 -25.97
C TYR A 42 3.27 20.08 -26.53
N ASN A 43 4.25 20.95 -26.32
CA ASN A 43 4.14 22.34 -26.77
C ASN A 43 4.02 22.45 -28.30
N GLN A 44 4.77 21.63 -29.04
CA GLN A 44 4.70 21.67 -30.49
C GLN A 44 3.36 21.15 -31.01
N ARG A 45 2.77 20.17 -30.36
CA ARG A 45 1.43 19.71 -30.74
C ARG A 45 0.40 20.78 -30.47
N MET A 46 0.58 21.52 -29.38
CA MET A 46 -0.37 22.59 -29.01
C MET A 46 -0.22 23.83 -29.85
N ASP A 47 0.88 24.00 -30.57
CA ASP A 47 1.07 25.11 -31.48
C ASP A 47 0.06 25.09 -32.64
N HIS A 48 -0.47 23.90 -32.93
CA HIS A 48 -1.49 23.76 -33.96
C HIS A 48 -2.91 23.99 -33.45
N ILE A 49 -3.06 24.13 -32.14
CA ILE A 49 -4.35 24.43 -31.51
C ILE A 49 -4.24 25.84 -30.96
N GLU A 50 -5.15 26.71 -31.41
CA GLU A 50 -5.14 28.13 -31.04
C GLU A 50 -5.46 28.37 -29.55
N LYS A 51 -4.86 27.55 -28.67
CA LYS A 51 -4.98 27.71 -27.22
C LYS A 51 -3.61 27.95 -26.62
N LYS A 52 -3.47 29.05 -25.92
CA LYS A 52 -2.26 29.30 -25.13
C LYS A 52 -2.30 28.43 -23.91
N VAL A 53 -1.46 27.38 -23.88
CA VAL A 53 -1.30 26.52 -22.74
C VAL A 53 -0.03 26.92 -22.00
N SER A 54 -0.16 27.22 -20.73
CA SER A 54 0.97 27.52 -19.87
C SER A 54 1.30 26.31 -19.04
N ASN A 55 2.45 25.72 -19.29
CA ASN A 55 2.91 24.55 -18.51
C ASN A 55 3.61 25.05 -17.24
N ILE A 56 3.17 24.52 -16.12
CA ILE A 56 3.75 24.83 -14.81
C ILE A 56 4.43 23.58 -14.30
N VAL A 57 5.69 23.68 -13.96
CA VAL A 57 6.44 22.62 -13.30
C VAL A 57 6.35 22.85 -11.79
N LEU A 58 5.71 21.95 -11.10
CA LEU A 58 5.59 22.02 -9.64
C LEU A 58 6.50 20.98 -9.01
N ASN A 59 7.40 21.45 -8.13
CA ASN A 59 8.28 20.58 -7.38
C ASN A 59 7.73 20.37 -5.97
N PHE A 60 7.54 19.10 -5.60
CA PHE A 60 7.18 18.71 -4.23
C PHE A 60 8.45 18.28 -3.51
N GLY A 61 9.19 19.22 -3.06
CA GLY A 61 10.45 18.94 -2.42
C GLY A 61 11.57 19.74 -3.08
N PRO A 62 12.81 19.51 -2.71
CA PRO A 62 13.38 18.32 -2.06
C PRO A 62 13.01 18.10 -0.59
N GLN A 63 12.49 19.12 0.09
CA GLN A 63 12.06 18.93 1.47
C GLN A 63 10.52 18.99 1.51
N HIS A 64 9.91 17.86 1.81
CA HIS A 64 8.47 17.71 1.98
C HIS A 64 8.24 16.78 3.17
N PRO A 65 7.27 17.06 4.04
CA PRO A 65 7.08 16.20 5.23
C PRO A 65 6.78 14.74 4.92
N ALA A 66 6.23 14.46 3.76
CA ALA A 66 5.94 13.09 3.33
C ALA A 66 7.07 12.46 2.51
N ALA A 67 8.10 13.23 2.16
CA ALA A 67 9.23 12.73 1.37
C ALA A 67 10.33 12.20 2.28
N HIS A 68 10.82 11.00 1.98
CA HIS A 68 11.80 10.31 2.82
C HIS A 68 13.12 10.20 2.08
N GLY A 69 13.99 11.20 2.26
CA GLY A 69 15.24 11.31 1.50
C GLY A 69 16.36 10.37 1.91
N VAL A 70 16.44 9.95 3.17
CA VAL A 70 17.66 9.34 3.67
C VAL A 70 17.45 8.10 4.54
N LEU A 71 16.31 7.49 4.58
CA LEU A 71 16.14 6.34 5.47
C LEU A 71 16.24 5.02 4.74
N ARG A 72 17.18 4.21 5.17
CA ARG A 72 17.48 2.92 4.57
C ARG A 72 16.88 1.77 5.38
N LEU A 73 15.64 1.91 5.79
CA LEU A 73 14.92 0.87 6.51
C LEU A 73 13.91 0.21 5.59
N VAL A 74 14.00 -1.09 5.51
CA VAL A 74 13.03 -1.86 4.74
C VAL A 74 11.74 -1.94 5.52
N UNK A 75 11.23 -0.97 5.60
CA UNK A 75 10.03 -0.95 6.20
C UNK A 75 9.09 -0.67 5.19
N UNK A 76 8.54 -1.19 5.08
CA UNK A 76 7.70 -0.95 4.20
C UNK A 76 7.39 0.42 4.13
N UNK A 77 7.70 0.62 3.67
CA UNK A 77 7.55 1.82 3.39
C UNK A 77 6.24 2.26 3.31
N ASP A 78 4.55 1.34 3.11
CA ASP A 78 3.26 2.04 3.28
C ASP A 78 2.91 2.15 4.78
N TYR A 79 3.28 3.30 5.41
CA TYR A 79 3.07 3.50 6.85
C TYR A 79 1.60 3.79 7.22
N VAL A 80 0.68 3.66 6.27
CA VAL A 80 -0.76 3.77 6.54
C VAL A 80 -1.41 2.38 6.55
N SER A 81 -0.78 1.35 5.94
CA SER A 81 -1.28 -0.02 5.96
C SER A 81 -0.19 -0.99 6.40
N MET A 82 0.29 -0.80 7.62
CA MET A 82 1.50 -1.44 8.14
C MET A 82 1.41 -2.96 8.17
N LEU A 83 0.31 -3.53 8.67
CA LEU A 83 0.21 -4.99 8.81
C LEU A 83 0.07 -5.69 7.47
N CYS A 84 -0.45 -5.03 6.44
CA CYS A 84 -0.46 -5.63 5.10
C CYS A 84 0.97 -5.80 4.55
N ASN A 85 1.84 -4.84 4.85
CA ASN A 85 3.25 -4.94 4.45
C ASN A 85 3.94 -6.11 5.17
N GLU A 86 3.68 -6.23 6.48
CA GLU A 86 4.21 -7.34 7.26
C GLU A 86 3.70 -8.69 6.72
N GLN A 87 2.42 -8.74 6.35
CA GLN A 87 1.80 -9.96 5.83
C GLN A 87 2.50 -10.43 4.55
N ALA A 88 2.74 -9.52 3.61
CA ALA A 88 3.38 -9.88 2.34
C ALA A 88 4.79 -10.45 2.56
N TYR A 89 5.55 -9.84 3.46
CA TYR A 89 6.91 -10.29 3.78
C TYR A 89 6.88 -11.64 4.48
N CYS A 90 5.98 -11.82 5.46
CA CYS A 90 5.86 -13.10 6.19
C CYS A 90 5.47 -14.23 5.24
N LEU A 91 4.51 -13.98 4.34
CA LEU A 91 4.09 -14.99 3.37
C LEU A 91 5.25 -15.40 2.45
N ALA A 92 6.11 -14.44 2.05
CA ALA A 92 7.27 -14.75 1.20
C ALA A 92 8.26 -15.66 1.94
N ILE A 93 8.54 -15.35 3.21
CA ILE A 93 9.45 -16.18 4.01
C ILE A 93 8.86 -17.57 4.26
N GLU A 94 7.58 -17.61 4.61
CA GLU A 94 6.90 -18.89 4.89
C GLU A 94 6.90 -19.79 3.66
N LYS A 95 6.73 -19.20 2.47
CA LYS A 95 6.76 -19.93 1.22
C LYS A 95 8.15 -20.52 0.95
N LEU A 96 9.23 -19.78 1.26
CA LEU A 96 10.59 -20.28 1.10
C LEU A 96 10.94 -21.35 2.14
N LEU A 97 10.45 -21.20 3.37
CA LEU A 97 10.67 -22.16 4.44
C LEU A 97 9.79 -23.41 4.33
N GLY A 98 8.70 -23.33 3.55
CA GLY A 98 7.74 -24.42 3.42
C GLY A 98 6.93 -24.64 4.69
N ILE A 99 6.64 -23.59 5.45
CA ILE A 99 5.88 -23.70 6.70
C ILE A 99 4.50 -23.04 6.54
N GLU A 100 3.54 -23.51 7.34
CA GLU A 100 2.20 -22.92 7.36
C GLU A 100 1.87 -22.45 8.78
N PRO A 101 1.36 -21.22 8.91
CA PRO A 101 0.88 -20.77 10.23
C PRO A 101 -0.33 -21.57 10.66
N PRO A 102 -0.57 -21.70 11.98
CA PRO A 102 -1.79 -22.33 12.47
C PRO A 102 -3.04 -21.58 12.01
N ILE A 103 -4.17 -22.30 11.98
CA ILE A 103 -5.42 -21.74 11.46
C ILE A 103 -5.88 -20.51 12.27
N ARG A 104 -5.69 -20.53 13.61
CA ARG A 104 -6.01 -19.37 14.44
C ARG A 104 -5.20 -18.16 14.04
N ALA A 105 -3.89 -18.33 13.77
CA ALA A 105 -3.04 -17.24 13.31
C ALA A 105 -3.49 -16.69 11.94
N LYS A 106 -3.94 -17.58 11.05
CA LYS A 106 -4.46 -17.14 9.74
C LYS A 106 -5.69 -16.26 9.91
N TYR A 107 -6.62 -16.63 10.81
CA TYR A 107 -7.78 -15.80 11.09
C TYR A 107 -7.40 -14.45 11.70
N ILE A 108 -6.45 -14.46 12.65
CA ILE A 108 -5.96 -13.21 13.26
C ILE A 108 -5.35 -12.29 12.20
N ARG A 109 -4.53 -12.87 11.31
CA ARG A 109 -3.91 -12.09 10.23
C ARG A 109 -4.96 -11.50 9.29
N THR A 110 -5.94 -12.29 8.89
CA THR A 110 -7.02 -11.84 8.01
C THR A 110 -7.81 -10.71 8.66
N MET A 111 -8.18 -10.90 9.92
CA MET A 111 -8.94 -9.89 10.67
C MET A 111 -8.15 -8.57 10.77
N PHE A 112 -6.89 -8.64 11.15
CA PHE A 112 -6.08 -7.42 11.29
C PHE A 112 -5.69 -6.81 9.96
N ALA A 113 -5.59 -7.60 8.88
CA ALA A 113 -5.41 -7.04 7.54
C ALA A 113 -6.62 -6.22 7.12
N GLU A 114 -7.83 -6.67 7.47
CA GLU A 114 -9.04 -5.91 7.15
C GLU A 114 -9.22 -4.69 8.06
N ILE A 115 -8.82 -4.79 9.34
CA ILE A 115 -8.75 -3.61 10.22
C ILE A 115 -7.77 -2.59 9.63
N THR A 116 -6.66 -3.05 9.09
CA THR A 116 -5.69 -2.19 8.40
C THR A 116 -6.29 -1.53 7.17
N ARG A 117 -7.13 -2.27 6.42
CA ARG A 117 -7.82 -1.71 5.26
C ARG A 117 -8.77 -0.58 5.68
N ILE A 118 -9.51 -0.78 6.77
CA ILE A 118 -10.39 0.27 7.29
C ILE A 118 -9.56 1.48 7.73
N LEU A 119 -8.45 1.25 8.44
CA LEU A 119 -7.53 2.33 8.84
C LEU A 119 -7.06 3.15 7.65
N ASN A 120 -6.63 2.47 6.58
CA ASN A 120 -6.15 3.14 5.38
C ASN A 120 -7.25 3.93 4.68
N HIS A 121 -8.42 3.32 4.52
CA HIS A 121 -9.51 3.98 3.81
C HIS A 121 -10.06 5.16 4.61
N CYS A 122 -10.02 5.11 5.94
CA CYS A 122 -10.34 6.27 6.78
C CYS A 122 -9.35 7.41 6.54
N MET A 123 -8.04 7.08 6.48
CA MET A 123 -7.03 8.09 6.16
C MET A 123 -7.29 8.70 4.78
N PHE A 124 -7.52 7.84 3.78
CA PHE A 124 -7.83 8.30 2.43
C PHE A 124 -9.03 9.24 2.42
N LEU A 125 -10.14 8.79 3.02
CA LEU A 125 -11.39 9.55 3.00
C LEU A 125 -11.20 10.92 3.67
N GLY A 126 -10.58 10.93 4.84
CA GLY A 126 -10.38 12.17 5.58
C GLY A 126 -9.48 13.16 4.84
N THR A 127 -8.32 12.70 4.36
CA THR A 127 -7.36 13.58 3.70
C THR A 127 -7.85 14.03 2.33
N HIS A 128 -8.51 13.16 1.56
CA HIS A 128 -9.04 13.52 0.26
C HIS A 128 -10.17 14.56 0.41
N ALA A 129 -11.05 14.37 1.39
CA ALA A 129 -12.10 15.35 1.66
C ALA A 129 -11.50 16.68 2.09
N LEU A 130 -10.45 16.65 2.93
CA LEU A 130 -9.75 17.86 3.37
C LEU A 130 -9.12 18.61 2.19
N ASP A 131 -8.51 17.89 1.26
CA ASP A 131 -7.90 18.49 0.06
C ASP A 131 -8.94 19.19 -0.82
N VAL A 132 -10.15 18.67 -0.86
CA VAL A 132 -11.25 19.30 -1.61
C VAL A 132 -11.87 20.45 -0.81
N GLY A 133 -11.67 20.48 0.52
CA GLY A 133 -12.12 21.56 1.38
C GLY A 133 -13.10 21.16 2.48
N ALA A 134 -13.36 19.86 2.66
CA ALA A 134 -14.30 19.36 3.67
C ALA A 134 -13.54 18.83 4.89
N ILE A 135 -13.45 19.63 5.95
CA ILE A 135 -12.68 19.26 7.15
C ILE A 135 -13.47 18.30 8.05
N THR A 136 -14.79 18.37 8.06
CA THR A 136 -15.60 17.59 9.02
C THR A 136 -15.44 16.08 8.85
N PRO A 137 -15.46 15.51 7.65
CA PRO A 137 -15.20 14.07 7.50
C PRO A 137 -13.83 13.66 8.04
N PHE A 138 -12.82 14.51 7.89
CA PHE A 138 -11.47 14.24 8.42
C PHE A 138 -11.55 14.01 9.94
N LEU A 139 -12.25 14.89 10.65
CA LEU A 139 -12.34 14.77 12.10
C LEU A 139 -13.10 13.51 12.51
N TYR A 140 -14.19 13.20 11.81
CA TYR A 140 -15.00 12.00 12.11
C TYR A 140 -14.21 10.72 11.92
N VAL A 141 -13.56 10.55 10.77
CA VAL A 141 -12.84 9.30 10.50
C VAL A 141 -11.57 9.18 11.34
N PHE A 142 -10.96 10.29 11.75
CA PHE A 142 -9.78 10.21 12.61
C PHE A 142 -10.14 9.81 14.03
N GLU A 143 -11.34 10.15 14.52
CA GLU A 143 -11.85 9.61 15.77
C GLU A 143 -11.92 8.09 15.72
N GLU A 144 -12.43 7.55 14.61
CA GLU A 144 -12.51 6.10 14.44
C GLU A 144 -11.13 5.45 14.28
N ARG A 145 -10.21 6.15 13.60
CA ARG A 145 -8.83 5.66 13.48
C ARG A 145 -8.16 5.49 14.85
N GLU A 146 -8.42 6.40 15.77
CA GLU A 146 -7.86 6.29 17.13
C GLU A 146 -8.31 5.00 17.82
N LYS A 147 -9.57 4.62 17.66
CA LYS A 147 -10.10 3.37 18.24
C LYS A 147 -9.40 2.15 17.63
N LEU A 148 -9.19 2.17 16.33
CA LEU A 148 -8.50 1.06 15.64
C LEU A 148 -7.02 0.97 16.02
N MET A 149 -6.36 2.10 16.21
CA MET A 149 -4.97 2.12 16.66
C MET A 149 -4.83 1.59 18.09
N GLU A 150 -5.85 1.74 18.92
CA GLU A 150 -5.88 1.12 20.25
C GLU A 150 -5.85 -0.40 20.14
N PHE A 151 -6.57 -0.98 19.16
CA PHE A 151 -6.52 -2.43 18.95
C PHE A 151 -5.10 -2.90 18.57
N TYR A 152 -4.41 -2.14 17.72
CA TYR A 152 -3.01 -2.40 17.39
C TYR A 152 -2.14 -2.38 18.64
N GLU A 153 -2.32 -1.35 19.46
CA GLU A 153 -1.54 -1.18 20.68
C GLU A 153 -1.77 -2.32 21.66
N ARG A 154 -3.00 -2.81 21.77
CA ARG A 154 -3.33 -3.88 22.71
C ARG A 154 -2.69 -5.21 22.31
N VAL A 155 -2.51 -5.48 21.02
CA VAL A 155 -1.89 -6.76 20.59
C VAL A 155 -0.38 -6.66 20.49
N SER A 156 0.19 -5.48 20.27
CA SER A 156 1.61 -5.34 19.94
C SER A 156 2.37 -4.38 20.83
N GLY A 157 1.68 -3.47 21.49
CA GLY A 157 2.32 -2.40 22.26
C GLY A 157 2.62 -1.15 21.45
N ALA A 158 2.34 -1.15 20.14
CA ALA A 158 2.58 -0.01 19.27
C ALA A 158 1.30 0.38 18.54
N ARG A 159 1.07 1.69 18.43
CA ARG A 159 -0.15 2.21 17.80
C ARG A 159 -0.14 2.02 16.27
N MET A 160 1.01 1.99 15.64
CA MET A 160 1.14 1.91 14.19
C MET A 160 2.07 0.78 13.75
N HIS A 161 3.38 0.91 13.97
CA HIS A 161 4.38 -0.05 13.50
C HIS A 161 4.48 -1.23 14.47
N ALA A 162 3.57 -2.17 14.31
CA ALA A 162 3.29 -3.17 15.32
C ALA A 162 4.28 -4.33 15.38
N ALA A 163 4.88 -4.72 14.23
CA ALA A 163 5.72 -5.93 14.13
C ALA A 163 5.00 -7.15 14.70
N TYR A 164 3.71 -7.25 14.42
CA TYR A 164 2.84 -8.26 15.03
C TYR A 164 2.78 -9.54 14.20
N PHE A 165 2.72 -9.42 12.87
CA PHE A 165 2.79 -10.61 12.00
C PHE A 165 4.25 -11.04 11.92
N ARG A 166 4.48 -12.32 12.11
CA ARG A 166 5.84 -12.87 12.07
C ARG A 166 5.84 -14.19 11.32
N PRO A 167 6.94 -14.54 10.66
CA PRO A 167 6.98 -15.83 9.98
C PRO A 167 6.61 -16.97 10.93
N GLY A 168 5.63 -17.76 10.53
CA GLY A 168 5.09 -18.82 11.35
C GLY A 168 3.83 -18.46 12.13
N GLY A 169 3.36 -17.22 12.06
CA GLY A 169 2.13 -16.83 12.75
C GLY A 169 2.09 -15.38 13.20
N VAL A 170 1.74 -15.15 14.46
CA VAL A 170 1.69 -13.82 15.05
C VAL A 170 2.50 -13.80 16.35
N ALA A 171 2.87 -12.60 16.80
CA ALA A 171 3.78 -12.46 17.95
C ALA A 171 3.14 -12.96 19.26
N LEU A 172 1.86 -12.67 19.48
CA LEU A 172 1.14 -13.03 20.69
C LEU A 172 -0.31 -13.29 20.33
N ASP A 173 -1.01 -14.06 21.17
CA ASP A 173 -2.44 -14.26 21.02
C ASP A 173 -3.20 -12.98 21.39
N LEU A 174 -4.46 -12.93 21.01
CA LEU A 174 -5.32 -11.79 21.32
C LEU A 174 -5.53 -11.65 22.83
N PRO A 175 -5.39 -10.44 23.38
CA PRO A 175 -5.68 -10.24 24.81
C PRO A 175 -7.15 -10.50 25.13
N LEU A 176 -7.42 -10.85 26.37
CA LEU A 176 -8.79 -11.05 26.83
C LEU A 176 -9.59 -9.77 26.65
N GLY A 177 -10.81 -9.92 26.13
CA GLY A 177 -11.72 -8.82 25.94
C GLY A 177 -11.56 -8.07 24.62
N LEU A 178 -10.46 -8.28 23.90
CA LEU A 178 -10.22 -7.55 22.63
C LEU A 178 -11.24 -7.92 21.56
N MET A 179 -11.59 -9.19 21.45
CA MET A 179 -12.57 -9.63 20.44
C MET A 179 -13.93 -8.98 20.64
N ASP A 180 -14.34 -8.85 21.91
CA ASP A 180 -15.60 -8.17 22.24
C ASP A 180 -15.55 -6.68 21.88
N ASP A 181 -14.42 -6.04 22.13
CA ASP A 181 -14.26 -4.61 21.81
C ASP A 181 -14.22 -4.38 20.30
N ILE A 182 -13.60 -5.29 19.56
CA ILE A 182 -13.60 -5.21 18.09
C ILE A 182 -15.03 -5.38 17.56
N TYR A 183 -15.78 -6.32 18.12
CA TYR A 183 -17.18 -6.53 17.72
C TYR A 183 -18.02 -5.27 18.03
N ASP A 184 -17.83 -4.67 19.18
CA ASP A 184 -18.53 -3.42 19.54
C ASP A 184 -18.18 -2.29 18.56
N PHE A 185 -16.92 -2.21 18.14
CA PHE A 185 -16.49 -1.21 17.16
C PHE A 185 -17.18 -1.42 15.80
N ILE A 186 -17.12 -2.65 15.26
CA ILE A 186 -17.67 -2.89 13.93
C ILE A 186 -19.18 -2.72 13.87
N SER A 187 -19.87 -2.98 14.98
CA SER A 187 -21.33 -2.79 15.05
C SER A 187 -21.73 -1.32 14.98
N LYS A 188 -20.84 -0.41 15.34
CA LYS A 188 -21.11 1.04 15.36
C LYS A 188 -20.49 1.79 14.18
N PHE A 189 -19.43 1.24 13.61
CA PHE A 189 -18.68 1.95 12.55
C PHE A 189 -19.51 2.16 11.30
N GLY A 190 -20.44 1.26 11.00
CA GLY A 190 -21.33 1.42 9.84
C GLY A 190 -22.12 2.72 9.88
N GLU A 191 -22.61 3.10 11.06
CA GLU A 191 -23.34 4.37 11.23
C GLU A 191 -22.44 5.57 11.00
N ARG A 192 -21.19 5.50 11.48
CA ARG A 192 -20.21 6.56 11.25
C ARG A 192 -19.91 6.73 9.77
N LEU A 193 -19.83 5.61 9.05
CA LEU A 193 -19.61 5.65 7.62
C LEU A 193 -20.80 6.29 6.89
N ASP A 194 -22.02 5.95 7.31
CA ASP A 194 -23.24 6.56 6.76
C ASP A 194 -23.24 8.08 6.98
N GLU A 195 -22.82 8.54 8.15
CA GLU A 195 -22.72 9.97 8.44
C GLU A 195 -21.75 10.69 7.50
N CYS A 196 -20.60 10.04 7.20
CA CYS A 196 -19.64 10.59 6.25
C CYS A 196 -20.23 10.62 4.84
N GLU A 197 -20.97 9.59 4.45
CA GLU A 197 -21.63 9.55 3.15
C GLU A 197 -22.67 10.66 3.02
N ASP A 198 -23.43 10.91 4.07
CA ASP A 198 -24.42 11.99 4.05
C ASP A 198 -23.79 13.36 3.83
N LEU A 199 -22.57 13.55 4.36
CA LEU A 199 -21.85 14.80 4.17
C LEU A 199 -21.25 14.94 2.76
N LEU A 200 -20.88 13.85 2.10
CA LEU A 200 -20.09 13.88 0.87
C LEU A 200 -20.85 13.38 -0.37
N THR A 201 -21.45 12.19 -0.31
CA THR A 201 -21.90 11.48 -1.52
C THR A 201 -22.85 12.29 -2.40
N LYS A 202 -23.80 13.00 -1.79
CA LYS A 202 -24.77 13.82 -2.53
C LYS A 202 -24.45 15.32 -2.52
N ASN A 203 -23.34 15.69 -1.90
CA ASN A 203 -22.92 17.09 -1.82
C ASN A 203 -22.52 17.57 -3.21
N ARG A 204 -23.15 18.67 -3.69
CA ARG A 204 -22.88 19.17 -5.05
C ARG A 204 -21.41 19.54 -5.26
N ILE A 205 -20.76 20.08 -4.22
CA ILE A 205 -19.35 20.49 -4.32
C ILE A 205 -18.48 19.24 -4.49
N TRP A 206 -18.73 18.22 -3.68
CA TRP A 206 -17.97 16.96 -3.78
C TRP A 206 -18.15 16.31 -5.14
N VAL A 207 -19.41 16.23 -5.61
CA VAL A 207 -19.72 15.63 -6.92
C VAL A 207 -19.02 16.40 -8.03
N GLN A 208 -19.09 17.75 -8.02
CA GLN A 208 -18.47 18.57 -9.06
C GLN A 208 -16.94 18.49 -9.05
N ARG A 209 -16.34 18.23 -7.89
CA ARG A 209 -14.89 18.14 -7.74
C ARG A 209 -14.33 16.74 -7.96
N THR A 210 -15.19 15.73 -8.13
CA THR A 210 -14.72 14.35 -8.28
C THR A 210 -15.30 13.64 -9.50
N LYS A 211 -16.53 13.97 -9.88
CA LYS A 211 -17.17 13.32 -11.02
C LYS A 211 -16.53 13.78 -12.33
N ASP A 212 -16.24 12.81 -13.19
CA ASP A 212 -15.62 13.04 -14.50
C ASP A 212 -14.19 13.63 -14.39
N ILE A 213 -13.58 13.52 -13.22
CA ILE A 213 -12.20 13.97 -12.97
C ILE A 213 -11.28 12.74 -12.87
N GLY A 214 -10.17 12.76 -13.60
CA GLY A 214 -9.18 11.71 -13.58
C GLY A 214 -9.72 10.37 -14.07
N ILE A 215 -10.38 10.39 -15.22
CA ILE A 215 -10.97 9.19 -15.82
C ILE A 215 -9.85 8.28 -16.36
N VAL A 216 -9.92 6.99 -16.07
CA VAL A 216 -9.00 6.00 -16.59
C VAL A 216 -9.83 4.88 -17.24
N SER A 217 -9.53 4.58 -18.49
CA SER A 217 -10.15 3.44 -19.16
C SER A 217 -9.62 2.13 -18.59
N ALA A 218 -10.34 1.05 -18.82
CA ALA A 218 -9.88 -0.27 -18.37
C ALA A 218 -8.56 -0.66 -19.02
N GLU A 219 -8.39 -0.32 -20.31
CA GLU A 219 -7.15 -0.62 -21.05
C GLU A 219 -5.97 0.15 -20.47
N ASP A 220 -6.14 1.46 -20.26
CA ASP A 220 -5.08 2.30 -19.70
C ASP A 220 -4.70 1.82 -18.28
N ALA A 221 -5.71 1.43 -17.48
CA ALA A 221 -5.46 0.96 -16.12
C ALA A 221 -4.58 -0.29 -16.11
N LEU A 222 -4.81 -1.20 -17.07
CA LEU A 222 -3.99 -2.40 -17.19
C LEU A 222 -2.58 -2.07 -17.73
N ASP A 223 -2.49 -1.20 -18.72
CA ASP A 223 -1.21 -0.83 -19.34
C ASP A 223 -0.28 -0.12 -18.33
N TYR A 224 -0.84 0.72 -17.47
CA TYR A 224 -0.05 1.42 -16.45
C TYR A 224 0.21 0.55 -15.22
N GLY A 225 -0.36 -0.66 -15.15
CA GLY A 225 -0.16 -1.57 -14.03
C GLY A 225 -0.90 -1.14 -12.77
N PHE A 226 -2.04 -0.50 -12.92
CA PHE A 226 -2.87 -0.11 -11.78
C PHE A 226 -3.43 -1.35 -11.08
N SER A 227 -3.70 -1.22 -9.80
CA SER A 227 -4.24 -2.31 -8.99
C SER A 227 -5.12 -1.75 -7.87
N GLY A 228 -5.87 -2.63 -7.21
CA GLY A 228 -6.75 -2.24 -6.12
C GLY A 228 -7.87 -1.32 -6.57
N PRO A 229 -8.25 -0.35 -5.75
CA PRO A 229 -9.36 0.55 -6.10
C PRO A 229 -9.15 1.33 -7.40
N MET A 230 -7.90 1.62 -7.78
CA MET A 230 -7.60 2.29 -9.04
C MET A 230 -8.01 1.45 -10.24
N LEU A 231 -7.87 0.13 -10.14
CA LEU A 231 -8.27 -0.80 -11.20
C LEU A 231 -9.77 -1.11 -11.12
N ARG A 232 -10.28 -1.37 -9.92
CA ARG A 232 -11.70 -1.71 -9.73
C ARG A 232 -12.62 -0.53 -10.06
N GLY A 233 -12.14 0.69 -9.87
CA GLY A 233 -12.90 1.89 -10.26
C GLY A 233 -13.16 1.97 -11.76
N SER A 234 -12.28 1.38 -12.56
CA SER A 234 -12.43 1.33 -14.04
C SER A 234 -13.26 0.14 -14.51
N GLY A 235 -13.87 -0.62 -13.60
CA GLY A 235 -14.81 -1.68 -13.95
C GLY A 235 -14.21 -3.08 -14.02
N ILE A 236 -12.93 -3.25 -13.68
CA ILE A 236 -12.28 -4.56 -13.73
C ILE A 236 -12.44 -5.24 -12.37
N LYS A 237 -13.09 -6.40 -12.37
CA LYS A 237 -13.34 -7.17 -11.14
C LYS A 237 -12.12 -8.03 -10.83
N TRP A 238 -11.08 -7.41 -10.27
CA TRP A 238 -9.85 -8.09 -9.90
C TRP A 238 -9.53 -7.82 -8.43
N ASP A 239 -9.36 -8.91 -7.68
CA ASP A 239 -8.99 -8.83 -6.26
C ASP A 239 -8.17 -10.08 -5.94
N ILE A 240 -6.96 -9.88 -5.44
CA ILE A 240 -6.02 -10.96 -5.15
C ILE A 240 -6.58 -11.87 -4.04
N ARG A 241 -7.37 -11.31 -3.12
CA ARG A 241 -8.00 -12.10 -2.06
C ARG A 241 -8.95 -13.16 -2.61
N LYS A 242 -9.49 -12.95 -3.83
CA LYS A 242 -10.37 -13.92 -4.51
C LYS A 242 -9.61 -14.78 -5.53
N SER A 243 -8.70 -14.15 -6.30
CA SER A 243 -8.01 -14.86 -7.38
C SER A 243 -6.89 -15.76 -6.87
N ALA A 244 -6.21 -15.38 -5.79
CA ALA A 244 -5.11 -16.13 -5.19
C ALA A 244 -5.19 -16.00 -3.67
N PRO A 245 -6.18 -16.63 -3.03
CA PRO A 245 -6.41 -16.44 -1.59
C PRO A 245 -5.20 -16.83 -0.75
N TYR A 246 -4.97 -16.07 0.29
CA TYR A 246 -3.91 -16.30 1.25
C TYR A 246 -4.51 -16.24 2.66
N ASP A 247 -3.79 -16.80 3.63
CA ASP A 247 -4.25 -16.92 5.04
C ASP A 247 -5.67 -17.49 5.08
N ALA A 248 -6.65 -16.80 5.65
CA ALA A 248 -8.02 -17.31 5.82
C ALA A 248 -9.00 -16.69 4.82
N TYR A 249 -8.54 -16.00 3.76
CA TYR A 249 -9.48 -15.37 2.82
C TYR A 249 -10.35 -16.37 2.05
N HIS A 250 -9.90 -17.62 1.90
CA HIS A 250 -10.71 -18.65 1.26
C HIS A 250 -11.85 -19.18 2.15
N LEU A 251 -11.83 -18.80 3.43
CA LEU A 251 -12.84 -19.26 4.41
C LEU A 251 -13.90 -18.19 4.71
N VAL A 252 -13.77 -16.99 4.15
CA VAL A 252 -14.70 -15.88 4.41
C VAL A 252 -15.35 -15.45 3.10
N GLU A 253 -16.56 -14.94 3.21
CA GLU A 253 -17.33 -14.46 2.07
C GLU A 253 -17.36 -12.93 2.05
N PHE A 254 -17.17 -12.36 0.88
CA PHE A 254 -17.28 -10.92 0.67
C PHE A 254 -17.44 -10.65 -0.81
N ASP A 255 -17.95 -9.48 -1.13
CA ASP A 255 -18.09 -9.02 -2.50
C ASP A 255 -16.95 -8.08 -2.89
N VAL A 256 -16.64 -8.04 -4.17
CA VAL A 256 -15.62 -7.15 -4.71
C VAL A 256 -16.35 -5.99 -5.39
N PRO A 257 -16.32 -4.78 -4.80
CA PRO A 257 -16.97 -3.64 -5.42
C PRO A 257 -16.23 -3.18 -6.66
N ILE A 258 -16.98 -2.77 -7.68
CA ILE A 258 -16.40 -2.24 -8.92
C ILE A 258 -17.10 -0.95 -9.28
N GLY A 259 -16.35 -0.03 -9.90
CA GLY A 259 -16.89 1.18 -10.46
C GLY A 259 -17.35 0.98 -11.90
N LYS A 260 -17.82 2.06 -12.50
CA LYS A 260 -18.35 2.01 -13.85
C LYS A 260 -17.65 3.01 -14.78
N TYR A 261 -17.40 4.22 -14.27
CA TYR A 261 -16.91 5.32 -15.10
C TYR A 261 -15.41 5.55 -15.01
N GLY A 262 -14.75 4.94 -14.02
CA GLY A 262 -13.30 5.06 -13.87
C GLY A 262 -12.84 6.44 -13.43
N ASP A 263 -13.69 7.23 -12.80
CA ASP A 263 -13.36 8.57 -12.33
C ASP A 263 -13.09 8.60 -10.83
N THR A 264 -12.71 9.74 -10.31
CA THR A 264 -12.42 9.92 -8.90
C THR A 264 -13.63 9.61 -8.03
N TYR A 265 -14.84 9.96 -8.50
CA TYR A 265 -16.06 9.69 -7.74
C TYR A 265 -16.32 8.20 -7.58
N ASP A 266 -16.15 7.43 -8.66
CA ASP A 266 -16.35 5.97 -8.58
C ASP A 266 -15.31 5.32 -7.66
N ARG A 267 -14.06 5.76 -7.70
CA ARG A 267 -13.04 5.24 -6.80
C ARG A 267 -13.36 5.53 -5.34
N TYR A 268 -13.92 6.70 -5.06
CA TYR A 268 -14.40 7.06 -3.73
C TYR A 268 -15.50 6.07 -3.28
N LEU A 269 -16.48 5.81 -4.15
CA LEU A 269 -17.58 4.88 -3.82
C LEU A 269 -17.05 3.45 -3.62
N VAL A 270 -16.10 3.02 -4.44
CA VAL A 270 -15.49 1.69 -4.29
C VAL A 270 -14.84 1.54 -2.92
N ARG A 271 -14.09 2.56 -2.48
CA ARG A 271 -13.42 2.50 -1.19
C ARG A 271 -14.41 2.49 -0.02
N LEU A 272 -15.51 3.22 -0.13
CA LEU A 272 -16.57 3.16 0.90
C LEU A 272 -17.14 1.75 1.01
N GLU A 273 -17.47 1.15 -0.13
CA GLU A 273 -18.00 -0.20 -0.12
C GLU A 273 -16.97 -1.21 0.36
N GLU A 274 -15.68 -0.99 0.05
CA GLU A 274 -14.62 -1.86 0.57
C GLU A 274 -14.58 -1.82 2.10
N MET A 275 -14.79 -0.65 2.69
CA MET A 275 -14.85 -0.57 4.16
C MET A 275 -16.01 -1.39 4.72
N ARG A 276 -17.19 -1.35 4.07
CA ARG A 276 -18.34 -2.17 4.51
C ARG A 276 -18.04 -3.66 4.38
N GLN A 277 -17.41 -4.06 3.28
CA GLN A 277 -17.02 -5.46 3.09
C GLN A 277 -15.96 -5.89 4.11
N SER A 278 -15.05 -4.99 4.47
CA SER A 278 -14.06 -5.27 5.51
C SER A 278 -14.70 -5.50 6.88
N LEU A 279 -15.73 -4.72 7.21
CA LEU A 279 -16.49 -4.95 8.45
C LEU A 279 -17.09 -6.36 8.45
N TRP A 280 -17.67 -6.78 7.32
CA TRP A 280 -18.27 -8.09 7.17
C TRP A 280 -17.23 -9.20 7.33
N ILE A 281 -16.03 -9.02 6.75
CA ILE A 281 -14.94 -9.99 6.91
C ILE A 281 -14.49 -10.08 8.37
N VAL A 282 -14.33 -8.93 9.04
CA VAL A 282 -13.91 -8.92 10.46
C VAL A 282 -14.94 -9.66 11.32
N GLU A 283 -16.24 -9.42 11.08
CA GLU A 283 -17.30 -10.10 11.82
C GLU A 283 -17.23 -11.62 11.62
N GLN A 284 -17.05 -12.08 10.38
CA GLN A 284 -16.88 -13.50 10.11
C GLN A 284 -15.67 -14.09 10.81
N CYS A 285 -14.54 -13.37 10.80
CA CYS A 285 -13.33 -13.83 11.48
C CYS A 285 -13.54 -13.97 12.98
N LEU A 286 -14.23 -12.99 13.60
CA LEU A 286 -14.53 -13.05 15.04
C LEU A 286 -15.40 -14.26 15.38
N ASN A 287 -16.38 -14.56 14.55
CA ASN A 287 -17.32 -15.65 14.80
C ASN A 287 -16.75 -17.04 14.49
N GLN A 288 -15.83 -17.13 13.51
CA GLN A 288 -15.33 -18.42 13.03
C GLN A 288 -13.98 -18.81 13.60
N MET A 289 -13.31 -17.91 14.28
CA MET A 289 -11.93 -18.14 14.75
C MET A 289 -11.87 -19.30 15.77
N PRO A 290 -11.16 -20.39 15.46
CA PRO A 290 -11.08 -21.49 16.40
C PRO A 290 -10.07 -21.21 17.53
N PRO A 291 -10.15 -21.91 18.65
CA PRO A 291 -9.08 -21.90 19.62
C PRO A 291 -7.86 -22.65 19.09
N GLY A 292 -6.68 -22.35 19.64
CA GLY A 292 -5.46 -23.06 19.22
C GLY A 292 -4.23 -22.19 19.33
N GLU A 293 -3.11 -22.74 18.85
CA GLU A 293 -1.85 -22.02 18.84
C GLU A 293 -1.84 -20.92 17.79
N VAL A 294 -1.01 -19.90 18.02
CA VAL A 294 -0.87 -18.76 17.15
C VAL A 294 0.50 -18.69 16.47
N ARG A 295 1.35 -19.70 16.73
CA ARG A 295 2.67 -19.82 16.10
C ARG A 295 2.88 -21.26 15.68
N CYS A 296 3.68 -21.46 14.64
CA CYS A 296 4.04 -22.80 14.22
C CYS A 296 4.98 -23.44 15.27
N ASP A 297 4.95 -24.75 15.33
CA ASP A 297 5.74 -25.51 16.31
C ASP A 297 7.10 -25.88 15.71
N ASP A 298 7.95 -24.88 15.54
CA ASP A 298 9.33 -25.07 15.06
C ASP A 298 10.26 -24.14 15.82
N ALA A 299 11.00 -24.72 16.76
CA ALA A 299 11.90 -23.99 17.64
C ALA A 299 13.07 -23.34 16.89
N LYS A 300 13.33 -23.75 15.66
CA LYS A 300 14.38 -23.12 14.83
C LYS A 300 13.93 -21.82 14.19
N ILE A 301 12.63 -21.59 14.14
CA ILE A 301 12.05 -20.41 13.47
C ILE A 301 11.37 -19.49 14.48
N VAL A 302 10.62 -20.07 15.42
CA VAL A 302 9.82 -19.34 16.41
C VAL A 302 10.55 -19.32 17.77
N PRO A 303 10.76 -18.14 18.35
CA PRO A 303 11.43 -18.07 19.67
C PRO A 303 10.63 -18.78 20.75
N PRO A 304 11.31 -19.42 21.71
CA PRO A 304 10.62 -20.11 22.80
C PRO A 304 9.93 -19.14 23.75
N LYS A 305 9.02 -19.68 24.54
CA LYS A 305 8.36 -18.90 25.60
C LYS A 305 9.40 -18.50 26.66
N ARG A 306 9.17 -17.34 27.27
CA ARG A 306 10.12 -16.81 28.27
C ARG A 306 10.32 -17.77 29.44
N SER A 307 9.27 -18.48 29.87
CA SER A 307 9.36 -19.47 30.94
C SER A 307 10.24 -20.65 30.53
N GLU A 308 10.11 -21.10 29.29
CA GLU A 308 10.92 -22.23 28.79
C GLU A 308 12.40 -21.85 28.69
N MET A 309 12.69 -20.63 28.29
CA MET A 309 14.06 -20.12 28.19
C MET A 309 14.76 -20.15 29.54
N LYS A 310 14.00 -19.99 30.65
CA LYS A 310 14.57 -19.98 32.00
C LYS A 310 14.81 -21.38 32.58
N SER A 311 14.13 -22.39 32.04
CA SER A 311 14.15 -23.74 32.60
C SER A 311 14.80 -24.80 31.70
N SER A 312 14.95 -24.49 30.41
CA SER A 312 15.50 -25.44 29.43
C SER A 312 16.72 -24.84 28.74
N MET A 313 17.83 -25.59 28.78
CA MET A 313 19.06 -25.17 28.10
C MET A 313 18.86 -25.10 26.59
N GLU A 314 18.09 -26.02 26.00
CA GLU A 314 17.83 -26.04 24.59
C GLU A 314 17.03 -24.78 24.17
N ALA A 315 16.01 -24.40 24.94
CA ALA A 315 15.23 -23.20 24.69
C ALA A 315 16.10 -21.95 24.79
N LEU A 316 17.03 -21.91 25.75
CA LEU A 316 17.95 -20.79 25.89
C LEU A 316 18.87 -20.67 24.66
N ILE A 317 19.39 -21.80 24.17
CA ILE A 317 20.25 -21.84 23.00
C ILE A 317 19.46 -21.36 21.76
N HIS A 318 18.23 -21.83 21.57
CA HIS A 318 17.38 -21.40 20.47
C HIS A 318 17.11 -19.90 20.54
N HIS A 319 16.78 -19.40 21.73
CA HIS A 319 16.57 -17.97 21.92
C HIS A 319 17.81 -17.16 21.51
N PHE A 320 18.99 -17.58 22.05
CA PHE A 320 20.25 -16.88 21.76
C PHE A 320 20.55 -16.88 20.26
N LYS A 321 20.42 -18.02 19.61
CA LYS A 321 20.72 -18.15 18.18
C LYS A 321 19.75 -17.33 17.31
N LEU A 322 18.45 -17.37 17.63
CA LEU A 322 17.46 -16.65 16.84
C LEU A 322 17.64 -15.13 16.93
N PHE A 323 18.04 -14.62 18.10
CA PHE A 323 18.19 -13.17 18.27
C PHE A 323 19.58 -12.65 17.91
N THR A 324 20.60 -13.51 17.82
CA THR A 324 21.94 -13.05 17.42
C THR A 324 22.23 -13.34 15.95
N GLN A 325 21.86 -14.51 15.44
CA GLN A 325 22.16 -14.94 14.08
C GLN A 325 20.95 -14.98 13.17
N GLY A 326 19.78 -15.32 13.72
CA GLY A 326 18.58 -15.55 12.96
C GLY A 326 18.51 -16.96 12.41
N TYR A 327 17.37 -17.31 11.84
CA TYR A 327 17.17 -18.61 11.19
C TYR A 327 17.63 -18.54 9.74
N GLN A 328 18.07 -19.67 9.21
CA GLN A 328 18.50 -19.79 7.83
C GLN A 328 17.31 -20.15 6.96
N VAL A 329 17.25 -19.50 5.79
CA VAL A 329 16.19 -19.75 4.83
C VAL A 329 16.80 -20.49 3.64
N PRO A 330 16.22 -21.61 3.19
CA PRO A 330 16.79 -22.37 2.08
C PRO A 330 16.99 -21.50 0.85
N PRO A 331 18.03 -21.77 0.04
CA PRO A 331 18.26 -20.99 -1.17
C PRO A 331 17.12 -21.16 -2.16
N GLY A 332 16.72 -20.05 -2.75
CA GLY A 332 15.60 -20.03 -3.68
C GLY A 332 15.06 -18.62 -3.86
N ALA A 333 14.08 -18.50 -4.73
CA ALA A 333 13.42 -17.23 -4.97
C ALA A 333 11.91 -17.41 -4.97
N THR A 334 11.21 -16.42 -4.46
CA THR A 334 9.74 -16.45 -4.45
C THR A 334 9.17 -15.05 -4.62
N TYR A 335 7.96 -15.00 -5.11
CA TYR A 335 7.15 -13.77 -5.15
C TYR A 335 5.88 -14.04 -4.37
N SER A 336 5.60 -13.17 -3.43
CA SER A 336 4.39 -13.23 -2.63
C SER A 336 3.67 -11.89 -2.72
N VAL A 337 2.37 -11.93 -2.85
CA VAL A 337 1.59 -10.73 -3.11
C VAL A 337 0.34 -10.74 -2.22
N VAL A 338 -0.03 -9.56 -1.75
CA VAL A 338 -1.26 -9.37 -0.98
C VAL A 338 -2.05 -8.21 -1.59
N GLU A 339 -3.36 -8.23 -1.35
CA GLU A 339 -4.22 -7.12 -1.70
C GLU A 339 -4.20 -6.11 -0.57
N ALA A 340 -3.25 -5.16 -0.64
CA ALA A 340 -3.20 -4.06 0.32
C ALA A 340 -4.31 -3.05 0.02
N PRO A 341 -4.66 -2.18 0.97
CA PRO A 341 -5.73 -1.20 0.72
C PRO A 341 -5.49 -0.31 -0.49
N LYS A 342 -4.24 0.01 -0.79
CA LYS A 342 -3.90 0.85 -1.94
C LYS A 342 -3.82 0.07 -3.24
N GLY A 343 -3.67 -1.27 -3.16
CA GLY A 343 -3.57 -2.12 -4.33
C GLY A 343 -2.67 -3.30 -4.10
N GLU A 344 -2.13 -3.85 -5.17
CA GLU A 344 -1.26 -5.02 -5.13
C GLU A 344 0.10 -4.68 -4.50
N PHE A 345 0.36 -5.22 -3.33
CA PHE A 345 1.66 -5.08 -2.66
C PHE A 345 2.38 -6.43 -2.73
N GLY A 346 3.56 -6.45 -3.34
CA GLY A 346 4.27 -7.69 -3.57
C GLY A 346 5.70 -7.64 -3.05
N VAL A 347 6.18 -8.80 -2.61
CA VAL A 347 7.57 -8.97 -2.14
C VAL A 347 8.22 -10.10 -2.95
N TYR A 348 9.25 -9.74 -3.70
CA TYR A 348 10.12 -10.71 -4.39
C TYR A 348 11.34 -10.91 -3.53
N LEU A 349 11.53 -12.12 -3.05
CA LEU A 349 12.56 -12.46 -2.08
C LEU A 349 13.48 -13.52 -2.65
N VAL A 350 14.78 -13.28 -2.57
CA VAL A 350 15.80 -14.23 -2.98
C VAL A 350 16.66 -14.59 -1.77
N SER A 351 16.78 -15.87 -1.49
CA SER A 351 17.63 -16.38 -0.40
C SER A 351 18.83 -17.14 -0.99
N ASP A 352 19.98 -16.97 -0.38
CA ASP A 352 21.20 -17.71 -0.70
C ASP A 352 21.51 -18.82 0.32
N GLY A 353 20.57 -19.06 1.25
CA GLY A 353 20.77 -20.03 2.31
C GLY A 353 21.21 -19.42 3.63
N SER A 354 21.43 -18.12 3.68
CA SER A 354 21.85 -17.45 4.90
C SER A 354 20.64 -16.95 5.69
N SER A 355 20.90 -16.26 6.79
CA SER A 355 19.84 -15.67 7.63
C SER A 355 19.43 -14.28 7.14
N LYS A 356 20.06 -13.76 6.10
CA LYS A 356 19.72 -12.48 5.50
C LYS A 356 19.34 -12.68 4.05
N PRO A 357 18.30 -12.01 3.55
CA PRO A 357 17.96 -12.16 2.14
C PRO A 357 19.08 -11.60 1.24
N TYR A 358 19.40 -12.35 0.21
CA TYR A 358 20.32 -11.89 -0.82
C TYR A 358 19.73 -10.69 -1.56
N ARG A 359 18.42 -10.76 -1.83
CA ARG A 359 17.70 -9.68 -2.51
C ARG A 359 16.27 -9.63 -2.00
N CYS A 360 15.81 -8.43 -1.68
CA CYS A 360 14.40 -8.19 -1.38
C CYS A 360 13.93 -7.03 -2.25
N LYS A 361 13.01 -7.32 -3.17
CA LYS A 361 12.42 -6.31 -4.03
C LYS A 361 10.95 -6.16 -3.66
N ILE A 362 10.57 -4.94 -3.33
CA ILE A 362 9.18 -4.63 -2.95
C ILE A 362 8.51 -3.95 -4.14
N LYS A 363 7.36 -4.49 -4.53
CA LYS A 363 6.49 -3.89 -5.54
C LYS A 363 5.39 -3.15 -4.80
N ALA A 364 5.45 -1.83 -4.85
CA ALA A 364 4.46 -0.98 -4.19
C ALA A 364 3.40 -0.54 -5.19
N PRO A 365 2.11 -0.55 -4.82
CA PRO A 365 1.06 -0.11 -5.75
C PRO A 365 1.15 1.37 -6.07
N GLY A 366 1.55 2.20 -5.11
CA GLY A 366 1.62 3.64 -5.31
C GLY A 366 2.63 4.06 -6.37
N PHE A 367 3.69 3.27 -6.59
CA PHE A 367 4.69 3.60 -7.60
C PHE A 367 4.07 3.62 -9.00
N ALA A 368 3.28 2.59 -9.33
CA ALA A 368 2.60 2.52 -10.63
C ALA A 368 1.49 3.59 -10.72
N HIS A 369 0.75 3.78 -9.64
CA HIS A 369 -0.35 4.77 -9.63
C HIS A 369 0.17 6.18 -9.84
N LEU A 370 1.29 6.54 -9.20
CA LEU A 370 1.85 7.88 -9.37
C LEU A 370 2.41 8.08 -10.78
N ALA A 371 2.95 7.02 -11.38
CA ALA A 371 3.41 7.10 -12.77
C ALA A 371 2.26 7.44 -13.73
N GLY A 372 1.03 7.07 -13.39
CA GLY A 372 -0.15 7.40 -14.19
C GLY A 372 -0.67 8.83 -13.99
N LEU A 373 -0.07 9.61 -13.09
CA LEU A 373 -0.55 10.97 -12.83
C LEU A 373 -0.51 11.86 -14.08
N ASP A 374 0.49 11.66 -14.93
CA ASP A 374 0.61 12.43 -16.15
C ASP A 374 -0.58 12.16 -17.11
N LEU A 375 -0.99 10.89 -17.20
CA LEU A 375 -2.17 10.53 -17.99
C LEU A 375 -3.45 11.13 -17.40
N LEU A 376 -3.63 10.95 -16.10
CA LEU A 376 -4.83 11.39 -15.37
C LEU A 376 -4.99 12.90 -15.38
N GLY A 377 -3.86 13.63 -15.34
CA GLY A 377 -3.89 15.09 -15.21
C GLY A 377 -4.04 15.85 -16.50
N LYS A 378 -4.00 15.19 -17.66
CA LYS A 378 -4.09 15.89 -18.93
C LYS A 378 -5.44 16.61 -19.09
N ASN A 379 -5.38 17.88 -19.49
CA ASN A 379 -6.55 18.72 -19.76
C ASN A 379 -7.40 19.01 -18.51
N HIS A 380 -6.82 18.89 -17.33
CA HIS A 380 -7.49 19.21 -16.07
C HIS A 380 -6.88 20.48 -15.45
N MET A 381 -7.65 21.13 -14.59
CA MET A 381 -7.18 22.30 -13.85
C MET A 381 -6.24 21.90 -12.72
N LEU A 382 -5.46 22.86 -12.22
CA LEU A 382 -4.56 22.62 -11.09
C LEU A 382 -5.32 22.09 -9.87
N ALA A 383 -6.51 22.61 -9.62
CA ALA A 383 -7.34 22.13 -8.51
C ALA A 383 -7.76 20.66 -8.69
N ASP A 384 -7.98 20.26 -9.95
CA ASP A 384 -8.32 18.86 -10.25
C ASP A 384 -7.12 17.92 -10.02
N ILE A 385 -5.90 18.42 -10.28
CA ILE A 385 -4.70 17.63 -10.02
C ILE A 385 -4.60 17.28 -8.53
N VAL A 386 -4.98 18.20 -7.66
CA VAL A 386 -4.99 17.93 -6.20
C VAL A 386 -5.98 16.80 -5.90
N ALA A 387 -7.18 16.84 -6.47
CA ALA A 387 -8.17 15.78 -6.29
C ALA A 387 -7.68 14.44 -6.85
N ILE A 388 -6.98 14.47 -7.99
CA ILE A 388 -6.41 13.27 -8.61
C ILE A 388 -5.32 12.67 -7.71
N ILE A 389 -4.42 13.49 -7.16
CA ILE A 389 -3.40 13.01 -6.24
C ILE A 389 -4.06 12.34 -5.03
N GLY A 390 -5.12 12.95 -4.50
CA GLY A 390 -5.87 12.35 -3.39
C GLY A 390 -6.47 11.00 -3.73
N THR A 391 -7.03 10.86 -4.94
CA THR A 391 -7.66 9.60 -5.35
C THR A 391 -6.64 8.49 -5.60
N LEU A 392 -5.38 8.83 -5.93
CA LEU A 392 -4.32 7.82 -6.07
C LEU A 392 -3.99 7.16 -4.74
N ASP A 393 -4.32 7.78 -3.63
CA ASP A 393 -4.06 7.29 -2.27
C ASP A 393 -2.56 6.98 -2.10
N VAL A 394 -1.72 7.95 -2.44
CA VAL A 394 -0.27 7.80 -2.49
C VAL A 394 0.34 8.02 -1.11
N VAL A 395 1.24 7.12 -0.71
CA VAL A 395 2.15 7.33 0.41
C VAL A 395 3.55 7.41 -0.17
N PHE A 396 4.21 8.55 0.04
CA PHE A 396 5.49 8.76 -0.63
C PHE A 396 6.59 7.84 -0.11
N GLY A 397 6.46 7.31 1.10
CA GLY A 397 7.40 6.32 1.61
C GLY A 397 7.49 5.07 0.75
N GLU A 398 6.38 4.62 0.15
CA GLU A 398 6.41 3.45 -0.73
C GLU A 398 6.93 3.77 -2.13
N ILE A 399 7.00 5.03 -2.49
CA ILE A 399 7.47 5.47 -3.80
C ILE A 399 8.97 5.77 -3.76
N ASP A 400 9.41 6.61 -2.83
CA ASP A 400 10.80 7.02 -2.73
C ASP A 400 11.63 6.15 -1.79
N ARG A 401 11.00 5.30 -0.95
CA ARG A 401 11.62 4.30 -0.06
C ARG A 401 12.55 4.92 0.97
#